data_2e8902cc2575d8ed1a4c4dea234e763c
#
_entry.id   2e8902cc2575d8ed1a4c4dea234e763c
#
_cell.length_a   1.000
_cell.length_b   1.000
_cell.length_c   1.000
_cell.angle_alpha   90.00
_cell.angle_beta   90.00
_cell.angle_gamma   90.00
#
_symmetry.space_group_name_H-M   'P 1'
#
loop_
_entity.id
_entity.type
_entity.pdbx_description
1 polymer ?
#
loop_
_entity_poly.entity_id
_entity_poly.type
_entity_poly.pdbx_seq_one_letter_code
_entity_poly.pdbx_strand_id
1 'polypeptide(L)'
;MIKRLFALLLGLSLVATLAGCAQKTATGSAGIQVVCATAPLYDWTRQITKGTTSTEQKLIIGKGTDLHSFQPSAADIIAIKNADVLIYVGGESDGWIRDALKETLNKNQKVVCLMDVLKDSIVEEEVVEGMQGEDEHDHEDHDHEEGPEYDEHVWMSLRLAAKSCKAIEEAIASVAKADASKFKANLDEYLSKLDALDKQYEQVVKGARLDTMVVADRYPFRYLAEDYKLKYSAAFVGCSAETEASFETVKFLADKIKALDSKTILTIENSDGKIAKTVIETSGKTDVKIEALDSMQSCGDELDYLSVMTGNLEKLKAALS
;
A
#
# COMPACT_ATOMS: atom_id res chain seq x y z
N MET A 1 -21.23 49.69 60.93
CA MET A 1 -21.50 49.92 59.47
C MET A 1 -20.41 49.42 58.55
N ILE A 2 -19.14 49.58 58.87
CA ILE A 2 -17.99 49.17 57.98
C ILE A 2 -17.91 47.63 57.69
N LYS A 3 -18.26 46.79 58.68
CA LYS A 3 -18.23 45.32 58.49
C LYS A 3 -19.29 44.78 57.53
N ARG A 4 -20.40 45.47 57.29
CA ARG A 4 -21.44 45.04 56.30
C ARG A 4 -21.12 45.49 54.88
N LEU A 5 -20.32 46.56 54.72
CA LEU A 5 -19.87 47.03 53.41
C LEU A 5 -18.81 46.11 52.84
N PHE A 6 -17.91 45.52 53.67
CA PHE A 6 -16.90 44.55 53.24
C PHE A 6 -17.47 43.19 52.74
N ALA A 7 -18.59 42.80 53.40
CA ALA A 7 -19.28 41.57 53.01
C ALA A 7 -19.99 41.69 51.62
N LEU A 8 -20.46 42.86 51.26
CA LEU A 8 -21.11 43.15 49.98
C LEU A 8 -20.10 43.29 48.83
N LEU A 9 -18.91 43.82 49.10
CA LEU A 9 -17.83 43.91 48.10
C LEU A 9 -17.17 42.60 47.84
N LEU A 10 -17.09 41.65 48.80
CA LEU A 10 -16.56 40.31 48.61
C LEU A 10 -17.55 39.38 47.82
N GLY A 11 -18.85 39.63 48.00
CA GLY A 11 -19.90 38.90 47.25
C GLY A 11 -19.97 39.29 45.77
N LEU A 12 -19.67 40.54 45.44
CA LEU A 12 -19.72 41.06 44.07
C LEU A 12 -18.48 40.65 43.25
N SER A 13 -17.32 40.45 43.91
CA SER A 13 -16.09 39.97 43.22
C SER A 13 -16.12 38.49 42.88
N LEU A 14 -16.92 37.66 43.58
CA LEU A 14 -17.02 36.22 43.32
C LEU A 14 -17.96 35.89 42.16
N VAL A 15 -18.90 36.80 41.83
CA VAL A 15 -19.81 36.61 40.67
C VAL A 15 -19.16 37.02 39.34
N ALA A 16 -18.16 37.92 39.39
CA ALA A 16 -17.45 38.37 38.18
C ALA A 16 -16.44 37.34 37.63
N THR A 17 -16.03 36.34 38.42
CA THR A 17 -15.05 35.31 38.00
C THR A 17 -15.70 34.08 37.34
N LEU A 18 -17.02 33.96 37.39
CA LEU A 18 -17.75 32.85 36.72
C LEU A 18 -18.20 33.18 35.29
N ALA A 19 -18.01 34.41 34.81
CA ALA A 19 -18.39 34.81 33.46
C ALA A 19 -17.20 34.75 32.44
N GLY A 20 -16.02 34.25 32.87
CA GLY A 20 -14.77 34.29 32.09
C GLY A 20 -14.35 33.01 31.39
N CYS A 21 -15.11 31.93 31.48
CA CYS A 21 -14.82 30.66 30.77
C CYS A 21 -15.92 30.29 29.80
N ALA A 22 -16.38 31.23 28.97
CA ALA A 22 -16.87 30.87 27.66
C ALA A 22 -15.64 30.63 26.80
N GLN A 23 -15.08 29.44 26.93
CA GLN A 23 -14.14 28.91 25.98
C GLN A 23 -14.83 29.01 24.62
N LYS A 24 -14.39 29.96 23.77
CA LYS A 24 -14.67 29.89 22.34
C LYS A 24 -14.14 28.54 21.91
N THR A 25 -15.02 27.55 21.85
CA THR A 25 -14.81 26.42 20.98
C THR A 25 -14.59 27.04 19.62
N ALA A 26 -13.34 27.03 19.17
CA ALA A 26 -13.04 27.26 17.78
C ALA A 26 -13.81 26.18 17.03
N THR A 27 -14.95 26.53 16.44
CA THR A 27 -15.61 25.79 15.40
C THR A 27 -14.81 25.99 14.10
N GLY A 28 -13.54 25.62 14.13
CA GLY A 28 -12.92 25.10 12.92
C GLY A 28 -13.62 23.76 12.70
N SER A 29 -14.33 23.58 11.62
CA SER A 29 -14.79 22.26 11.24
C SER A 29 -13.56 21.38 11.23
N ALA A 30 -13.49 20.39 12.12
CA ALA A 30 -12.46 19.39 12.05
C ALA A 30 -12.51 18.83 10.63
N GLY A 31 -11.35 18.80 9.94
CA GLY A 31 -11.30 18.27 8.58
C GLY A 31 -11.82 16.84 8.57
N ILE A 32 -12.32 16.40 7.42
CA ILE A 32 -12.73 15.02 7.19
C ILE A 32 -11.53 14.10 7.45
N GLN A 33 -11.69 13.14 8.36
CA GLN A 33 -10.64 12.20 8.73
C GLN A 33 -10.56 11.08 7.70
N VAL A 34 -9.50 11.06 6.89
CA VAL A 34 -9.23 10.00 5.92
C VAL A 34 -8.11 9.13 6.44
N VAL A 35 -8.39 7.86 6.70
CA VAL A 35 -7.41 6.88 7.19
C VAL A 35 -7.06 5.92 6.06
N CYS A 36 -5.76 5.79 5.78
CA CYS A 36 -5.22 4.91 4.74
C CYS A 36 -4.36 3.83 5.41
N ALA A 37 -4.58 2.56 5.06
CA ALA A 37 -3.83 1.45 5.63
C ALA A 37 -2.36 1.48 5.20
N THR A 38 -2.08 1.67 3.92
CA THR A 38 -0.73 1.57 3.33
C THR A 38 -0.31 2.84 2.60
N ALA A 39 0.99 2.99 2.36
CA ALA A 39 1.58 4.18 1.73
C ALA A 39 1.06 4.47 0.30
N PRO A 40 0.87 3.49 -0.60
CA PRO A 40 0.27 3.75 -1.92
C PRO A 40 -1.10 4.42 -1.83
N LEU A 41 -1.98 3.92 -0.94
CA LEU A 41 -3.33 4.46 -0.73
C LEU A 41 -3.27 5.88 -0.17
N TYR A 42 -2.32 6.13 0.74
CA TYR A 42 -2.08 7.44 1.32
C TYR A 42 -1.60 8.44 0.26
N ASP A 43 -0.65 8.07 -0.61
CA ASP A 43 -0.20 8.96 -1.69
C ASP A 43 -1.32 9.26 -2.69
N TRP A 44 -2.08 8.26 -3.14
CA TRP A 44 -3.21 8.49 -4.03
C TRP A 44 -4.24 9.45 -3.41
N THR A 45 -4.55 9.27 -2.13
CA THR A 45 -5.42 10.19 -1.39
C THR A 45 -4.86 11.61 -1.37
N ARG A 46 -3.56 11.75 -1.11
CA ARG A 46 -2.85 13.04 -1.12
C ARG A 46 -2.89 13.70 -2.50
N GLN A 47 -2.72 12.95 -3.57
CA GLN A 47 -2.82 13.48 -4.94
C GLN A 47 -4.24 13.99 -5.24
N ILE A 48 -5.27 13.24 -4.85
CA ILE A 48 -6.68 13.60 -5.04
C ILE A 48 -7.05 14.85 -4.24
N THR A 49 -6.62 14.96 -2.99
CA THR A 49 -7.01 16.05 -2.08
C THR A 49 -6.08 17.26 -2.12
N LYS A 50 -5.08 17.25 -2.98
CA LYS A 50 -4.07 18.31 -3.12
C LYS A 50 -4.68 19.71 -3.25
N GLY A 51 -4.17 20.63 -2.41
CA GLY A 51 -4.59 22.03 -2.46
C GLY A 51 -5.95 22.29 -1.82
N THR A 52 -6.46 21.38 -0.99
CA THR A 52 -7.62 21.58 -0.12
C THR A 52 -7.21 21.48 1.36
N THR A 53 -8.08 21.96 2.25
CA THR A 53 -7.90 21.90 3.71
C THR A 53 -9.06 21.19 4.38
N SER A 54 -9.96 20.60 3.61
CA SER A 54 -11.16 19.94 4.13
C SER A 54 -10.90 18.51 4.62
N THR A 55 -9.72 17.95 4.34
CA THR A 55 -9.36 16.58 4.72
C THR A 55 -8.09 16.57 5.57
N GLU A 56 -8.08 15.72 6.59
CA GLU A 56 -6.89 15.33 7.36
C GLU A 56 -6.61 13.86 7.09
N GLN A 57 -5.38 13.55 6.74
CA GLN A 57 -5.01 12.19 6.34
C GLN A 57 -4.15 11.53 7.41
N LYS A 58 -4.39 10.24 7.66
CA LYS A 58 -3.57 9.41 8.54
C LYS A 58 -3.16 8.14 7.80
N LEU A 59 -1.84 7.87 7.78
CA LEU A 59 -1.28 6.58 7.39
C LEU A 59 -1.20 5.67 8.63
N ILE A 60 -1.59 4.41 8.47
CA ILE A 60 -1.52 3.41 9.55
C ILE A 60 -0.17 2.70 9.53
N ILE A 61 0.20 2.06 8.42
CA ILE A 61 1.46 1.32 8.30
C ILE A 61 2.54 2.30 7.86
N GLY A 62 3.40 2.67 8.81
CA GLY A 62 4.44 3.67 8.61
C GLY A 62 5.72 3.11 8.03
N LYS A 63 6.65 4.00 7.72
CA LYS A 63 7.96 3.72 7.13
C LYS A 63 8.75 2.66 7.90
N GLY A 64 9.32 1.75 7.12
CA GLY A 64 10.22 0.70 7.64
C GLY A 64 9.50 -0.47 8.30
N THR A 65 8.17 -0.48 8.25
CA THR A 65 7.36 -1.61 8.70
C THR A 65 6.86 -2.35 7.48
N ASP A 66 7.23 -3.61 7.33
CA ASP A 66 6.69 -4.49 6.30
C ASP A 66 5.22 -4.78 6.61
N LEU A 67 4.35 -4.64 5.61
CA LEU A 67 2.91 -4.75 5.79
C LEU A 67 2.48 -6.15 6.29
N HIS A 68 3.17 -7.21 5.87
CA HIS A 68 2.87 -8.59 6.28
C HIS A 68 3.25 -8.89 7.76
N SER A 69 4.11 -8.08 8.38
CA SER A 69 4.50 -8.21 9.78
C SER A 69 3.87 -7.17 10.70
N PHE A 70 3.00 -6.29 10.17
CA PHE A 70 2.41 -5.20 10.93
C PHE A 70 1.41 -5.68 11.99
N GLN A 71 1.55 -5.12 13.21
CA GLN A 71 0.62 -5.34 14.31
C GLN A 71 0.00 -4.00 14.71
N PRO A 72 -1.33 -3.84 14.63
CA PRO A 72 -1.99 -2.58 14.92
C PRO A 72 -1.94 -2.24 16.42
N SER A 73 -1.68 -0.98 16.72
CA SER A 73 -1.83 -0.45 18.08
C SER A 73 -3.30 -0.13 18.39
N ALA A 74 -3.62 0.02 19.68
CA ALA A 74 -4.95 0.48 20.09
C ALA A 74 -5.31 1.86 19.49
N ALA A 75 -4.32 2.73 19.27
CA ALA A 75 -4.53 4.04 18.64
C ALA A 75 -4.89 3.92 17.15
N ASP A 76 -4.36 2.91 16.46
CA ASP A 76 -4.69 2.64 15.06
C ASP A 76 -6.11 2.10 14.92
N ILE A 77 -6.50 1.16 15.77
CA ILE A 77 -7.89 0.66 15.84
C ILE A 77 -8.88 1.80 16.11
N ILE A 78 -8.56 2.71 17.04
CA ILE A 78 -9.41 3.88 17.36
C ILE A 78 -9.49 4.82 16.15
N ALA A 79 -8.39 5.07 15.45
CA ALA A 79 -8.37 5.92 14.26
C ALA A 79 -9.25 5.33 13.14
N ILE A 80 -9.15 4.03 12.87
CA ILE A 80 -9.96 3.31 11.89
C ILE A 80 -11.45 3.40 12.25
N LYS A 81 -11.81 3.14 13.51
CA LYS A 81 -13.22 3.17 13.96
C LYS A 81 -13.86 4.56 13.91
N ASN A 82 -13.08 5.62 13.97
CA ASN A 82 -13.56 7.01 13.94
C ASN A 82 -13.43 7.68 12.56
N ALA A 83 -12.74 7.09 11.60
CA ALA A 83 -12.52 7.68 10.29
C ALA A 83 -13.84 8.05 9.59
N ASP A 84 -13.85 9.17 8.87
CA ASP A 84 -14.94 9.50 7.96
C ASP A 84 -14.82 8.72 6.64
N VAL A 85 -13.58 8.51 6.18
CA VAL A 85 -13.26 7.64 5.07
C VAL A 85 -12.12 6.72 5.48
N LEU A 86 -12.31 5.42 5.33
CA LEU A 86 -11.27 4.40 5.51
C LEU A 86 -10.94 3.76 4.17
N ILE A 87 -9.65 3.66 3.86
CA ILE A 87 -9.13 3.08 2.61
C ILE A 87 -8.12 2.00 2.99
N TYR A 88 -8.36 0.76 2.56
CA TYR A 88 -7.49 -0.38 2.84
C TYR A 88 -7.50 -1.37 1.69
N VAL A 89 -6.55 -2.31 1.68
CA VAL A 89 -6.42 -3.26 0.58
C VAL A 89 -7.48 -4.34 0.64
N GLY A 90 -7.65 -4.99 1.77
CA GLY A 90 -8.62 -6.07 1.99
C GLY A 90 -8.04 -7.46 1.73
N GLY A 91 -6.71 -7.57 1.64
CA GLY A 91 -5.98 -8.82 1.55
C GLY A 91 -5.73 -9.48 2.91
N GLU A 92 -4.74 -10.36 2.96
CA GLU A 92 -4.34 -11.07 4.17
C GLU A 92 -3.70 -10.11 5.19
N SER A 93 -2.78 -9.28 4.73
CA SER A 93 -1.96 -8.39 5.59
C SER A 93 -2.77 -7.37 6.37
N ASP A 94 -3.93 -6.95 5.87
CA ASP A 94 -4.81 -6.00 6.54
C ASP A 94 -6.20 -6.55 6.87
N GLY A 95 -6.36 -7.88 6.83
CA GLY A 95 -7.62 -8.59 7.17
C GLY A 95 -8.15 -8.25 8.56
N TRP A 96 -7.28 -7.93 9.52
CA TRP A 96 -7.63 -7.46 10.86
C TRP A 96 -8.49 -6.17 10.86
N ILE A 97 -8.46 -5.38 9.78
CA ILE A 97 -9.31 -4.19 9.62
C ILE A 97 -10.78 -4.57 9.56
N ARG A 98 -11.11 -5.70 8.95
CA ARG A 98 -12.51 -6.21 8.90
C ARG A 98 -13.07 -6.44 10.29
N ASP A 99 -12.25 -6.93 11.22
CA ASP A 99 -12.67 -7.12 12.61
C ASP A 99 -12.87 -5.77 13.34
N ALA A 100 -11.98 -4.81 13.11
CA ALA A 100 -12.14 -3.47 13.65
C ALA A 100 -13.44 -2.79 13.16
N LEU A 101 -13.86 -3.06 11.92
CA LEU A 101 -15.08 -2.50 11.31
C LEU A 101 -16.38 -3.08 11.87
N LYS A 102 -16.36 -4.28 12.47
CA LYS A 102 -17.58 -4.87 13.13
C LYS A 102 -18.13 -3.96 14.23
N GLU A 103 -17.28 -3.11 14.81
CA GLU A 103 -17.64 -2.21 15.89
C GLU A 103 -17.24 -0.76 15.58
N THR A 104 -17.55 -0.27 14.38
CA THR A 104 -17.23 1.12 14.01
C THR A 104 -17.92 2.12 14.94
N LEU A 105 -17.24 3.23 15.27
CA LEU A 105 -17.76 4.32 16.06
C LEU A 105 -18.44 5.39 15.20
N ASN A 106 -18.02 5.53 13.95
CA ASN A 106 -18.64 6.43 12.97
C ASN A 106 -19.61 5.68 12.06
N LYS A 107 -20.89 5.76 12.33
CA LYS A 107 -21.96 5.10 11.54
C LYS A 107 -22.11 5.61 10.11
N ASN A 108 -21.51 6.77 9.80
CA ASN A 108 -21.53 7.39 8.46
C ASN A 108 -20.22 7.13 7.68
N GLN A 109 -19.33 6.34 8.25
CA GLN A 109 -18.03 6.03 7.65
C GLN A 109 -18.18 5.48 6.24
N LYS A 110 -17.36 5.99 5.32
CA LYS A 110 -17.19 5.43 4.00
C LYS A 110 -15.99 4.50 4.02
N VAL A 111 -16.16 3.31 3.49
CA VAL A 111 -15.11 2.28 3.45
C VAL A 111 -14.81 1.95 2.00
N VAL A 112 -13.54 2.06 1.63
CA VAL A 112 -13.00 1.64 0.34
C VAL A 112 -12.07 0.47 0.58
N CYS A 113 -12.55 -0.74 0.31
CA CYS A 113 -11.76 -1.97 0.27
C CYS A 113 -11.34 -2.18 -1.19
N LEU A 114 -10.04 -2.18 -1.48
CA LEU A 114 -9.57 -2.29 -2.86
C LEU A 114 -9.92 -3.64 -3.47
N MET A 115 -9.79 -4.74 -2.73
CA MET A 115 -10.16 -6.07 -3.24
C MET A 115 -11.63 -6.13 -3.65
N ASP A 116 -12.54 -5.47 -2.92
CA ASP A 116 -13.95 -5.38 -3.28
C ASP A 116 -14.17 -4.51 -4.53
N VAL A 117 -13.47 -3.37 -4.62
CA VAL A 117 -13.54 -2.45 -5.77
C VAL A 117 -13.03 -3.12 -7.04
N LEU A 118 -12.03 -3.97 -6.91
CA LEU A 118 -11.29 -4.60 -8.01
C LEU A 118 -11.69 -6.07 -8.25
N LYS A 119 -12.73 -6.57 -7.61
CA LYS A 119 -13.14 -7.99 -7.58
C LYS A 119 -13.14 -8.73 -8.93
N ASP A 120 -13.43 -8.01 -10.03
CA ASP A 120 -13.44 -8.57 -11.38
C ASP A 120 -12.04 -8.58 -12.04
N SER A 121 -11.00 -8.15 -11.32
CA SER A 121 -9.64 -7.95 -11.83
C SER A 121 -8.57 -8.49 -10.87
N ILE A 122 -8.96 -9.03 -9.72
CA ILE A 122 -8.02 -9.69 -8.80
C ILE A 122 -7.67 -11.06 -9.32
N VAL A 123 -6.44 -11.50 -9.02
CA VAL A 123 -5.90 -12.81 -9.42
C VAL A 123 -5.50 -13.59 -8.18
N GLU A 124 -5.62 -14.92 -8.26
CA GLU A 124 -5.16 -15.81 -7.21
C GLU A 124 -3.64 -15.78 -7.10
N GLU A 125 -3.12 -15.95 -5.89
CA GLU A 125 -1.70 -16.19 -5.69
C GLU A 125 -1.29 -17.48 -6.42
N GLU A 126 -0.10 -17.51 -6.98
CA GLU A 126 0.34 -18.64 -7.80
C GLU A 126 1.77 -19.04 -7.43
N VAL A 127 1.95 -20.30 -7.10
CA VAL A 127 3.27 -20.92 -6.98
C VAL A 127 3.68 -21.43 -8.36
N VAL A 128 4.65 -20.76 -9.00
CA VAL A 128 5.16 -21.17 -10.30
C VAL A 128 6.31 -22.16 -10.19
N GLU A 129 6.66 -22.84 -11.30
CA GLU A 129 7.75 -23.81 -11.34
C GLU A 129 9.05 -23.26 -10.75
N GLY A 130 9.61 -23.99 -9.79
CA GLY A 130 10.87 -23.67 -9.11
C GLY A 130 10.77 -22.64 -7.97
N MET A 131 9.59 -22.09 -7.75
CA MET A 131 9.29 -21.24 -6.60
C MET A 131 9.11 -22.14 -5.36
N GLN A 132 9.64 -21.71 -4.25
CA GLN A 132 9.38 -22.34 -2.95
C GLN A 132 8.00 -21.86 -2.47
N GLY A 133 7.09 -22.81 -2.25
CA GLY A 133 5.81 -22.55 -1.57
C GLY A 133 6.06 -22.38 -0.06
N GLU A 134 5.07 -21.90 0.64
CA GLU A 134 5.10 -21.96 2.09
C GLU A 134 5.08 -23.44 2.51
N ASP A 135 6.01 -23.84 3.42
CA ASP A 135 5.94 -25.17 4.00
C ASP A 135 4.61 -25.26 4.76
N GLU A 136 3.85 -26.35 4.50
CA GLU A 136 2.69 -26.71 5.31
C GLU A 136 3.13 -26.96 6.77
N HIS A 137 3.38 -25.88 7.50
CA HIS A 137 3.54 -25.98 8.95
C HIS A 137 2.17 -26.34 9.50
N ASP A 138 2.11 -27.53 10.11
CA ASP A 138 1.01 -28.09 10.89
C ASP A 138 0.12 -26.99 11.52
N HIS A 139 -0.86 -26.52 10.78
CA HIS A 139 -1.98 -25.80 11.36
C HIS A 139 -2.92 -26.85 11.92
N GLU A 140 -2.88 -27.03 13.25
CA GLU A 140 -3.89 -27.79 13.97
C GLU A 140 -5.28 -27.36 13.49
N ASP A 141 -6.07 -28.33 13.03
CA ASP A 141 -7.47 -28.32 12.66
C ASP A 141 -8.26 -27.07 13.10
N HIS A 142 -8.30 -26.06 12.27
CA HIS A 142 -9.43 -25.14 12.20
C HIS A 142 -10.10 -25.33 10.84
N ASP A 143 -11.27 -25.98 10.84
CA ASP A 143 -12.22 -26.10 9.73
C ASP A 143 -12.65 -24.68 9.29
N HIS A 144 -11.80 -23.98 8.54
CA HIS A 144 -12.20 -22.87 7.70
C HIS A 144 -12.20 -23.38 6.26
N GLU A 145 -13.35 -23.27 5.58
CA GLU A 145 -13.40 -23.38 4.12
C GLU A 145 -12.47 -22.30 3.56
N GLU A 146 -11.21 -22.64 3.32
CA GLU A 146 -10.25 -21.76 2.69
C GLU A 146 -10.72 -21.52 1.25
N GLY A 147 -11.27 -20.33 1.02
CA GLY A 147 -11.51 -19.84 -0.34
C GLY A 147 -10.18 -19.58 -1.05
N PRO A 148 -10.20 -19.33 -2.37
CA PRO A 148 -8.97 -19.02 -3.10
C PRO A 148 -8.26 -17.83 -2.48
N GLU A 149 -6.97 -17.96 -2.25
CA GLU A 149 -6.10 -16.90 -1.76
C GLU A 149 -5.74 -15.98 -2.93
N TYR A 150 -6.06 -14.69 -2.80
CA TYR A 150 -5.82 -13.69 -3.83
C TYR A 150 -4.58 -12.88 -3.51
N ASP A 151 -3.74 -12.65 -4.52
CA ASP A 151 -2.62 -11.72 -4.40
C ASP A 151 -3.13 -10.31 -4.06
N GLU A 152 -2.62 -9.74 -2.98
CA GLU A 152 -3.09 -8.44 -2.46
C GLU A 152 -2.35 -7.23 -3.03
N HIS A 153 -1.26 -7.45 -3.82
CA HIS A 153 -0.37 -6.39 -4.29
C HIS A 153 -0.95 -5.61 -5.50
N VAL A 154 -2.25 -5.30 -5.45
CA VAL A 154 -3.01 -4.64 -6.52
C VAL A 154 -2.45 -3.28 -6.92
N TRP A 155 -1.71 -2.61 -6.01
CA TRP A 155 -1.08 -1.32 -6.29
C TRP A 155 0.09 -1.40 -7.25
N MET A 156 0.61 -2.59 -7.53
CA MET A 156 1.67 -2.79 -8.53
C MET A 156 1.18 -2.69 -9.97
N SER A 157 -0.14 -2.63 -10.20
CA SER A 157 -0.75 -2.33 -11.48
C SER A 157 -1.13 -0.86 -11.60
N LEU A 158 -0.60 -0.16 -12.61
CA LEU A 158 -1.01 1.23 -12.93
C LEU A 158 -2.48 1.33 -13.32
N ARG A 159 -3.03 0.28 -13.93
CA ARG A 159 -4.42 0.18 -14.38
C ARG A 159 -5.37 0.00 -13.19
N LEU A 160 -4.99 -0.83 -12.23
CA LEU A 160 -5.75 -1.03 -10.99
C LEU A 160 -5.62 0.18 -10.07
N ALA A 161 -4.44 0.82 -10.00
CA ALA A 161 -4.24 2.09 -9.32
C ALA A 161 -5.21 3.18 -9.84
N ALA A 162 -5.38 3.27 -11.16
CA ALA A 162 -6.34 4.21 -11.76
C ALA A 162 -7.80 3.92 -11.39
N LYS A 163 -8.20 2.64 -11.29
CA LYS A 163 -9.53 2.24 -10.81
C LYS A 163 -9.71 2.57 -9.33
N SER A 164 -8.70 2.26 -8.51
CA SER A 164 -8.67 2.56 -7.07
C SER A 164 -8.79 4.05 -6.78
N CYS A 165 -8.03 4.89 -7.49
CA CYS A 165 -8.10 6.35 -7.35
C CYS A 165 -9.49 6.91 -7.62
N LYS A 166 -10.26 6.35 -8.57
CA LYS A 166 -11.64 6.74 -8.82
C LYS A 166 -12.55 6.44 -7.65
N ALA A 167 -12.47 5.22 -7.09
CA ALA A 167 -13.27 4.83 -5.93
C ALA A 167 -12.91 5.67 -4.68
N ILE A 168 -11.64 5.98 -4.50
CA ILE A 168 -11.15 6.84 -3.40
C ILE A 168 -11.74 8.26 -3.55
N GLU A 169 -11.67 8.85 -4.74
CA GLU A 169 -12.23 10.18 -5.00
C GLU A 169 -13.73 10.21 -4.73
N GLU A 170 -14.50 9.24 -5.24
CA GLU A 170 -15.94 9.16 -5.02
C GLU A 170 -16.28 9.08 -3.52
N ALA A 171 -15.53 8.28 -2.75
CA ALA A 171 -15.75 8.16 -1.31
C ALA A 171 -15.49 9.47 -0.59
N ILE A 172 -14.35 10.13 -0.86
CA ILE A 172 -13.97 11.41 -0.23
C ILE A 172 -14.93 12.53 -0.63
N ALA A 173 -15.26 12.65 -1.92
CA ALA A 173 -16.19 13.66 -2.44
C ALA A 173 -17.60 13.51 -1.87
N SER A 174 -18.03 12.27 -1.53
CA SER A 174 -19.33 12.03 -0.93
C SER A 174 -19.47 12.66 0.48
N VAL A 175 -18.35 12.82 1.19
CA VAL A 175 -18.27 13.37 2.54
C VAL A 175 -17.84 14.86 2.51
N ALA A 176 -16.79 15.19 1.77
CA ALA A 176 -16.24 16.53 1.63
C ALA A 176 -16.78 17.26 0.36
N LYS A 177 -18.09 17.41 0.27
CA LYS A 177 -18.81 17.89 -0.93
C LYS A 177 -18.35 19.26 -1.43
N ALA A 178 -17.88 20.14 -0.53
CA ALA A 178 -17.45 21.48 -0.89
C ALA A 178 -16.27 21.49 -1.87
N ASP A 179 -15.38 20.49 -1.77
CA ASP A 179 -14.17 20.39 -2.58
C ASP A 179 -14.26 19.33 -3.69
N ALA A 180 -15.43 18.69 -3.89
CA ALA A 180 -15.62 17.62 -4.86
C ALA A 180 -15.13 17.97 -6.28
N SER A 181 -15.40 19.19 -6.75
CA SER A 181 -14.91 19.63 -8.07
C SER A 181 -13.38 19.71 -8.15
N LYS A 182 -12.72 20.06 -7.02
CA LYS A 182 -11.26 20.11 -6.94
C LYS A 182 -10.67 18.71 -6.91
N PHE A 183 -11.27 17.78 -6.14
CA PHE A 183 -10.87 16.38 -6.13
C PHE A 183 -10.96 15.75 -7.50
N LYS A 184 -12.08 15.98 -8.20
CA LYS A 184 -12.26 15.49 -9.57
C LYS A 184 -11.21 16.03 -10.55
N ALA A 185 -10.89 17.33 -10.48
CA ALA A 185 -9.86 17.92 -11.34
C ALA A 185 -8.47 17.33 -11.04
N ASN A 186 -8.13 17.16 -9.77
CA ASN A 186 -6.88 16.54 -9.35
C ASN A 186 -6.79 15.05 -9.77
N LEU A 187 -7.90 14.31 -9.61
CA LEU A 187 -8.01 12.94 -10.09
C LEU A 187 -7.75 12.85 -11.60
N ASP A 188 -8.41 13.68 -12.41
CA ASP A 188 -8.26 13.65 -13.87
C ASP A 188 -6.82 13.94 -14.30
N GLU A 189 -6.13 14.88 -13.63
CA GLU A 189 -4.70 15.14 -13.84
C GLU A 189 -3.86 13.91 -13.47
N TYR A 190 -4.14 13.28 -12.34
CA TYR A 190 -3.38 12.14 -11.86
C TYR A 190 -3.58 10.90 -12.75
N LEU A 191 -4.82 10.63 -13.18
CA LEU A 191 -5.13 9.56 -14.13
C LEU A 191 -4.39 9.73 -15.45
N SER A 192 -4.24 10.96 -15.94
CA SER A 192 -3.46 11.24 -17.15
C SER A 192 -1.97 10.88 -16.99
N LYS A 193 -1.41 11.07 -15.79
CA LYS A 193 -0.02 10.69 -15.48
C LYS A 193 0.15 9.17 -15.38
N LEU A 194 -0.82 8.48 -14.75
CA LEU A 194 -0.84 7.01 -14.69
C LEU A 194 -0.91 6.39 -16.08
N ASP A 195 -1.82 6.87 -16.94
CA ASP A 195 -1.97 6.42 -18.34
C ASP A 195 -0.70 6.67 -19.18
N ALA A 196 -0.05 7.82 -18.97
CA ALA A 196 1.20 8.12 -19.66
C ALA A 196 2.34 7.16 -19.25
N LEU A 197 2.41 6.80 -17.97
CA LEU A 197 3.41 5.85 -17.47
C LEU A 197 3.07 4.41 -17.91
N ASP A 198 1.79 4.00 -17.88
CA ASP A 198 1.34 2.69 -18.38
C ASP A 198 1.76 2.47 -19.84
N LYS A 199 1.58 3.47 -20.69
CA LYS A 199 2.05 3.42 -22.09
C LYS A 199 3.57 3.28 -22.21
N GLN A 200 4.35 3.85 -21.30
CA GLN A 200 5.79 3.69 -21.30
C GLN A 200 6.18 2.24 -20.95
N TYR A 201 5.52 1.63 -19.96
CA TYR A 201 5.68 0.21 -19.64
C TYR A 201 5.37 -0.67 -20.85
N GLU A 202 4.23 -0.45 -21.54
CA GLU A 202 3.89 -1.18 -22.77
C GLU A 202 4.98 -1.06 -23.84
N GLN A 203 5.54 0.15 -24.04
CA GLN A 203 6.59 0.37 -25.04
C GLN A 203 7.89 -0.35 -24.66
N VAL A 204 8.29 -0.30 -23.39
CA VAL A 204 9.49 -1.00 -22.90
C VAL A 204 9.35 -2.50 -23.08
N VAL A 205 8.24 -3.10 -22.66
CA VAL A 205 8.02 -4.54 -22.77
C VAL A 205 7.92 -4.97 -24.22
N LYS A 206 7.23 -4.21 -25.08
CA LYS A 206 7.13 -4.50 -26.51
C LYS A 206 8.49 -4.50 -27.23
N GLY A 207 9.41 -3.64 -26.79
CA GLY A 207 10.77 -3.53 -27.36
C GLY A 207 11.81 -4.41 -26.68
N ALA A 208 11.44 -5.15 -25.66
CA ALA A 208 12.35 -5.95 -24.85
C ALA A 208 12.84 -7.22 -25.59
N ARG A 209 14.05 -7.67 -25.24
CA ARG A 209 14.61 -8.94 -25.73
C ARG A 209 14.02 -10.13 -24.99
N LEU A 210 13.79 -9.98 -23.69
CA LEU A 210 13.22 -10.99 -22.82
C LEU A 210 11.77 -10.65 -22.46
N ASP A 211 10.97 -11.66 -22.22
CA ASP A 211 9.60 -11.57 -21.71
C ASP A 211 9.48 -12.07 -20.26
N THR A 212 10.61 -12.39 -19.63
CA THR A 212 10.65 -13.10 -18.36
C THR A 212 11.52 -12.37 -17.34
N MET A 213 10.94 -12.08 -16.18
CA MET A 213 11.64 -11.59 -15.00
C MET A 213 12.21 -12.74 -14.18
N VAL A 214 13.44 -12.59 -13.67
CA VAL A 214 14.02 -13.54 -12.70
C VAL A 214 14.23 -12.80 -11.40
N VAL A 215 13.50 -13.19 -10.35
CA VAL A 215 13.45 -12.51 -9.05
C VAL A 215 13.99 -13.47 -7.98
N ALA A 216 15.12 -13.10 -7.36
CA ALA A 216 15.71 -13.88 -6.29
C ALA A 216 15.24 -13.37 -4.92
N ASP A 217 13.94 -13.29 -4.74
CA ASP A 217 13.24 -12.76 -3.58
C ASP A 217 11.76 -13.14 -3.63
N ARG A 218 10.93 -12.58 -2.72
CA ARG A 218 9.46 -12.59 -2.80
C ARG A 218 8.98 -11.91 -4.08
N TYR A 219 7.80 -12.30 -4.55
CA TYR A 219 7.26 -11.83 -5.83
C TYR A 219 5.96 -11.03 -5.69
N PRO A 220 5.96 -9.79 -5.21
CA PRO A 220 4.77 -8.95 -5.10
C PRO A 220 4.41 -8.24 -6.43
N PHE A 221 4.90 -8.71 -7.58
CA PHE A 221 4.75 -8.04 -8.88
C PHE A 221 3.76 -8.76 -9.82
N ARG A 222 2.86 -9.58 -9.26
CA ARG A 222 1.90 -10.37 -10.04
C ARG A 222 1.07 -9.50 -10.98
N TYR A 223 0.45 -8.45 -10.46
CA TYR A 223 -0.38 -7.55 -11.26
C TYR A 223 0.41 -6.75 -12.30
N LEU A 224 1.67 -6.39 -12.02
CA LEU A 224 2.54 -5.79 -13.01
C LEU A 224 2.83 -6.79 -14.15
N ALA A 225 3.10 -8.05 -13.83
CA ALA A 225 3.31 -9.08 -14.84
C ALA A 225 2.05 -9.31 -15.69
N GLU A 226 0.87 -9.38 -15.08
CA GLU A 226 -0.40 -9.56 -15.79
C GLU A 226 -0.69 -8.40 -16.75
N ASP A 227 -0.49 -7.14 -16.32
CA ASP A 227 -0.74 -5.95 -17.14
C ASP A 227 0.03 -5.98 -18.46
N TYR A 228 1.27 -6.46 -18.42
CA TYR A 228 2.17 -6.43 -19.58
C TYR A 228 2.50 -7.82 -20.13
N LYS A 229 1.82 -8.88 -19.65
CA LYS A 229 2.00 -10.28 -20.08
C LYS A 229 3.43 -10.77 -19.96
N LEU A 230 4.09 -10.38 -18.88
CA LEU A 230 5.42 -10.85 -18.55
C LEU A 230 5.34 -12.20 -17.85
N LYS A 231 6.30 -13.07 -18.17
CA LYS A 231 6.57 -14.28 -17.41
C LYS A 231 7.51 -13.95 -16.25
N TYR A 232 7.55 -14.82 -15.26
CA TYR A 232 8.47 -14.67 -14.15
C TYR A 232 8.93 -16.02 -13.60
N SER A 233 10.06 -15.99 -12.91
CA SER A 233 10.55 -17.04 -12.03
C SER A 233 11.02 -16.35 -10.77
N ALA A 234 10.58 -16.77 -9.61
CA ALA A 234 10.88 -16.11 -8.34
C ALA A 234 11.28 -17.13 -7.26
N ALA A 235 11.88 -16.66 -6.18
CA ALA A 235 12.26 -17.54 -5.08
C ALA A 235 11.03 -17.91 -4.24
N PHE A 236 10.13 -16.94 -3.95
CA PHE A 236 8.98 -17.12 -3.07
C PHE A 236 7.75 -16.38 -3.61
N VAL A 237 6.57 -16.75 -3.14
CA VAL A 237 5.32 -16.01 -3.35
C VAL A 237 5.38 -14.60 -2.73
N GLY A 238 4.44 -13.73 -3.09
CA GLY A 238 4.45 -12.31 -2.71
C GLY A 238 4.37 -12.05 -1.22
N CYS A 239 3.54 -12.81 -0.52
CA CYS A 239 3.27 -12.68 0.92
C CYS A 239 4.19 -13.51 1.82
N SER A 240 5.10 -14.32 1.25
CA SER A 240 5.97 -15.23 2.01
C SER A 240 6.83 -14.51 3.04
N ALA A 241 6.95 -15.10 4.22
CA ALA A 241 7.87 -14.69 5.27
C ALA A 241 9.26 -15.32 5.12
N GLU A 242 9.48 -16.20 4.12
CA GLU A 242 10.73 -16.91 3.91
C GLU A 242 11.88 -15.97 3.56
N THR A 243 13.05 -16.24 4.13
CA THR A 243 14.28 -15.47 3.92
C THR A 243 15.44 -16.30 3.39
N GLU A 244 15.29 -17.62 3.34
CA GLU A 244 16.32 -18.57 2.89
C GLU A 244 15.72 -19.50 1.83
N ALA A 245 16.25 -19.42 0.61
CA ALA A 245 15.82 -20.27 -0.48
C ALA A 245 16.46 -21.67 -0.41
N SER A 246 15.71 -22.70 -0.79
CA SER A 246 16.20 -24.06 -0.91
C SER A 246 17.28 -24.18 -2.01
N PHE A 247 18.08 -25.22 -1.93
CA PHE A 247 19.08 -25.49 -2.97
C PHE A 247 18.42 -25.69 -4.35
N GLU A 248 17.27 -26.32 -4.40
CA GLU A 248 16.49 -26.57 -5.61
C GLU A 248 16.03 -25.25 -6.24
N THR A 249 15.49 -24.33 -5.44
CA THR A 249 15.06 -23.00 -5.89
C THR A 249 16.23 -22.17 -6.41
N VAL A 250 17.35 -22.14 -5.68
CA VAL A 250 18.58 -21.45 -6.11
C VAL A 250 19.08 -22.01 -7.42
N LYS A 251 19.15 -23.34 -7.56
CA LYS A 251 19.58 -24.01 -8.80
C LYS A 251 18.64 -23.68 -9.95
N PHE A 252 17.34 -23.73 -9.74
CA PHE A 252 16.34 -23.41 -10.77
C PHE A 252 16.54 -21.98 -11.30
N LEU A 253 16.64 -20.99 -10.40
CA LEU A 253 16.86 -19.59 -10.78
C LEU A 253 18.20 -19.39 -11.50
N ALA A 254 19.26 -20.11 -11.07
CA ALA A 254 20.56 -20.10 -11.73
C ALA A 254 20.50 -20.65 -13.15
N ASP A 255 19.76 -21.74 -13.36
CA ASP A 255 19.54 -22.31 -14.69
C ASP A 255 18.68 -21.37 -15.56
N LYS A 256 17.69 -20.67 -14.99
CA LYS A 256 16.88 -19.66 -15.70
C LYS A 256 17.72 -18.49 -16.21
N ILE A 257 18.58 -17.88 -15.37
CA ILE A 257 19.44 -16.77 -15.84
C ILE A 257 20.45 -17.20 -16.90
N LYS A 258 20.89 -18.46 -16.90
CA LYS A 258 21.70 -19.04 -17.99
C LYS A 258 20.90 -19.19 -19.27
N ALA A 259 19.74 -19.84 -19.19
CA ALA A 259 18.91 -20.16 -20.35
C ALA A 259 18.43 -18.89 -21.07
N LEU A 260 18.08 -17.86 -20.32
CA LEU A 260 17.65 -16.57 -20.84
C LEU A 260 18.83 -15.66 -21.27
N ASP A 261 20.06 -16.03 -20.96
CA ASP A 261 21.24 -15.14 -21.02
C ASP A 261 20.98 -13.80 -20.35
N SER A 262 20.24 -13.82 -19.23
CA SER A 262 19.90 -12.59 -18.50
C SER A 262 21.15 -11.91 -17.97
N LYS A 263 21.17 -10.58 -18.06
CA LYS A 263 22.24 -9.71 -17.49
C LYS A 263 21.81 -9.06 -16.19
N THR A 264 20.57 -9.31 -15.76
CA THR A 264 20.01 -8.73 -14.53
C THR A 264 19.20 -9.78 -13.80
N ILE A 265 19.38 -9.87 -12.48
CA ILE A 265 18.51 -10.57 -11.54
C ILE A 265 17.86 -9.54 -10.63
N LEU A 266 16.58 -9.72 -10.35
CA LEU A 266 15.81 -8.79 -9.57
C LEU A 266 15.71 -9.25 -8.10
N THR A 267 15.59 -8.29 -7.19
CA THR A 267 15.19 -8.43 -5.78
C THR A 267 14.09 -7.45 -5.47
N ILE A 268 13.56 -7.45 -4.25
CA ILE A 268 12.72 -6.36 -3.74
C ILE A 268 13.57 -5.31 -3.02
N GLU A 269 12.96 -4.18 -2.66
CA GLU A 269 13.57 -3.17 -1.80
C GLU A 269 13.94 -3.76 -0.43
N ASN A 270 14.96 -3.23 0.21
CA ASN A 270 15.49 -3.70 1.51
C ASN A 270 16.04 -5.14 1.54
N SER A 271 16.09 -5.83 0.40
CA SER A 271 16.72 -7.16 0.30
C SER A 271 18.22 -7.07 0.62
N ASP A 272 18.76 -8.04 1.36
CA ASP A 272 20.22 -8.14 1.58
C ASP A 272 20.97 -8.71 0.35
N GLY A 273 20.23 -9.19 -0.64
CA GLY A 273 20.71 -9.72 -1.90
C GLY A 273 21.52 -11.03 -1.79
N LYS A 274 21.43 -11.75 -0.66
CA LYS A 274 22.17 -13.00 -0.48
C LYS A 274 21.72 -14.07 -1.46
N ILE A 275 20.41 -14.27 -1.60
CA ILE A 275 19.85 -15.26 -2.54
C ILE A 275 20.32 -14.92 -3.97
N ALA A 276 20.19 -13.66 -4.38
CA ALA A 276 20.62 -13.22 -5.71
C ALA A 276 22.11 -13.48 -5.98
N LYS A 277 22.99 -13.20 -5.00
CA LYS A 277 24.43 -13.50 -5.10
C LYS A 277 24.68 -15.01 -5.25
N THR A 278 24.02 -15.84 -4.42
CA THR A 278 24.14 -17.30 -4.49
C THR A 278 23.65 -17.84 -5.82
N VAL A 279 22.55 -17.32 -6.37
CA VAL A 279 22.03 -17.67 -7.70
C VAL A 279 23.05 -17.30 -8.79
N ILE A 280 23.64 -16.10 -8.74
CA ILE A 280 24.68 -15.67 -9.71
C ILE A 280 25.89 -16.60 -9.64
N GLU A 281 26.41 -16.86 -8.45
CA GLU A 281 27.55 -17.76 -8.24
C GLU A 281 27.27 -19.19 -8.76
N THR A 282 26.12 -19.74 -8.42
CA THR A 282 25.66 -21.06 -8.87
C THR A 282 25.51 -21.12 -10.39
N SER A 283 25.10 -20.01 -11.00
CA SER A 283 25.00 -19.90 -12.46
C SER A 283 26.36 -19.92 -13.18
N GLY A 284 27.44 -19.54 -12.50
CA GLY A 284 28.75 -19.35 -13.09
C GLY A 284 28.86 -18.13 -14.02
N LYS A 285 27.84 -17.28 -14.10
CA LYS A 285 27.88 -15.99 -14.84
C LYS A 285 28.57 -14.93 -14.00
N THR A 286 29.33 -14.05 -14.65
CA THR A 286 30.08 -12.96 -14.00
C THR A 286 29.60 -11.58 -14.41
N ASP A 287 28.66 -11.51 -15.34
CA ASP A 287 28.17 -10.30 -15.98
C ASP A 287 26.70 -9.99 -15.61
N VAL A 288 26.20 -10.57 -14.52
CA VAL A 288 24.84 -10.36 -14.03
C VAL A 288 24.82 -9.30 -12.93
N LYS A 289 23.97 -8.30 -13.06
CA LYS A 289 23.74 -7.26 -12.06
C LYS A 289 22.53 -7.61 -11.21
N ILE A 290 22.53 -7.13 -9.97
CA ILE A 290 21.38 -7.19 -9.07
C ILE A 290 20.71 -5.81 -9.13
N GLU A 291 19.41 -5.77 -9.43
CA GLU A 291 18.57 -4.58 -9.39
C GLU A 291 17.38 -4.84 -8.48
N ALA A 292 17.04 -3.85 -7.64
CA ALA A 292 15.91 -4.00 -6.72
C ALA A 292 14.68 -3.27 -7.28
N LEU A 293 13.59 -3.98 -7.55
CA LEU A 293 12.27 -3.37 -7.74
C LEU A 293 11.69 -2.97 -6.39
N ASP A 294 11.03 -1.84 -6.34
CA ASP A 294 10.40 -1.35 -5.12
C ASP A 294 8.93 -1.79 -5.11
N SER A 295 8.58 -2.65 -4.17
CA SER A 295 7.22 -3.17 -4.00
C SER A 295 6.31 -2.25 -3.19
N MET A 296 6.89 -1.19 -2.61
CA MET A 296 6.19 -0.23 -1.73
C MET A 296 5.57 -0.83 -0.45
N GLN A 297 6.02 -2.02 -0.05
CA GLN A 297 5.50 -2.71 1.14
C GLN A 297 5.98 -2.11 2.47
N SER A 298 7.08 -1.35 2.46
CA SER A 298 7.67 -0.75 3.66
C SER A 298 7.85 0.77 3.57
N CYS A 299 7.13 1.42 2.68
CA CYS A 299 7.15 2.86 2.47
C CYS A 299 6.34 3.62 3.54
N GLY A 300 6.66 4.90 3.75
CA GLY A 300 5.95 5.82 4.63
C GLY A 300 5.16 6.90 3.88
N ASP A 301 4.80 7.94 4.60
CA ASP A 301 4.02 9.08 4.12
C ASP A 301 4.77 9.96 3.10
N GLU A 302 6.08 9.78 2.97
CA GLU A 302 6.91 10.44 1.95
C GLU A 302 6.80 9.78 0.56
N LEU A 303 6.14 8.63 0.42
CA LEU A 303 6.01 7.93 -0.86
C LEU A 303 5.50 8.87 -1.96
N ASP A 304 6.13 8.81 -3.12
CA ASP A 304 5.61 9.29 -4.40
C ASP A 304 5.46 8.09 -5.34
N TYR A 305 4.24 7.60 -5.45
CA TYR A 305 3.91 6.39 -6.18
C TYR A 305 4.38 6.43 -7.64
N LEU A 306 4.16 7.54 -8.34
CA LEU A 306 4.59 7.68 -9.75
C LEU A 306 6.11 7.67 -9.90
N SER A 307 6.84 8.28 -8.95
CA SER A 307 8.31 8.26 -8.96
C SER A 307 8.84 6.85 -8.75
N VAL A 308 8.26 6.08 -7.82
CA VAL A 308 8.65 4.69 -7.58
C VAL A 308 8.35 3.83 -8.80
N MET A 309 7.14 3.90 -9.37
CA MET A 309 6.79 3.14 -10.57
C MET A 309 7.66 3.54 -11.77
N THR A 310 8.05 4.81 -11.90
CA THR A 310 9.01 5.25 -12.93
C THR A 310 10.40 4.62 -12.71
N GLY A 311 10.88 4.58 -11.47
CA GLY A 311 12.13 3.90 -11.12
C GLY A 311 12.08 2.40 -11.41
N ASN A 312 10.96 1.75 -11.12
CA ASN A 312 10.73 0.34 -11.43
C ASN A 312 10.74 0.07 -12.93
N LEU A 313 10.20 0.97 -13.74
CA LEU A 313 10.25 0.87 -15.20
C LEU A 313 11.69 0.79 -15.74
N GLU A 314 12.60 1.64 -15.24
CA GLU A 314 14.00 1.63 -15.67
C GLU A 314 14.71 0.32 -15.28
N LYS A 315 14.44 -0.19 -14.08
CA LYS A 315 14.98 -1.47 -13.62
C LYS A 315 14.41 -2.66 -14.40
N LEU A 316 13.11 -2.64 -14.69
CA LEU A 316 12.46 -3.63 -15.53
C LEU A 316 13.06 -3.64 -16.95
N LYS A 317 13.28 -2.47 -17.54
CA LYS A 317 13.96 -2.33 -18.83
C LYS A 317 15.34 -2.95 -18.82
N ALA A 318 16.11 -2.76 -17.74
CA ALA A 318 17.43 -3.41 -17.60
C ALA A 318 17.29 -4.94 -17.46
N ALA A 319 16.29 -5.43 -16.76
CA ALA A 319 16.07 -6.85 -16.55
C ALA A 319 15.61 -7.59 -17.82
N LEU A 320 14.91 -6.90 -18.71
CA LEU A 320 14.39 -7.45 -19.97
C LEU A 320 15.31 -7.22 -21.19
N SER A 321 16.52 -6.66 -20.94
CA SER A 321 17.50 -6.32 -22.00
C SER A 321 18.25 -7.54 -22.57
#